data_917f0e58ffb46874beffbd010d152530
#
_entry.id   917f0e58ffb46874beffbd010d152530
#
_cell.length_a   1.000
_cell.length_b   1.000
_cell.length_c   1.000
_cell.angle_alpha   90.00
_cell.angle_beta   90.00
_cell.angle_gamma   90.00
#
_symmetry.space_group_name_H-M   'P 1'
#
loop_
_entity.id
_entity.type
_entity.pdbx_description
1 polymer ?
#
loop_
_entity_poly.entity_id
_entity_poly.type
_entity_poly.pdbx_seq_one_letter_code
_entity_poly.pdbx_strand_id
1 'polypeptide(L)'
;FCPSVETDKNTGEVKVAQCGLRRIESALLKEYQRDDIVIAHPEMLEKSIGPNTTVVGINVMDPLGMAPVTTTMSPEKLSYVAMKFKKMCASVIQLKKKYGFKVVVGGNGSWELAKPDRMKIHGIDTVVIGEADELALDLFHDLEAGDAPELLHTFVRNIENIPPIQGPTVNSL
;
A
#
# COMPACT_ATOMS: atom_id res chain seq x y z
N PHE A 1 22.24 1.11 -1.80
CA PHE A 1 21.85 1.36 -0.41
C PHE A 1 20.97 2.61 -0.39
N CYS A 2 19.65 2.45 -0.15
CA CYS A 2 18.81 3.60 0.08
C CYS A 2 19.08 4.13 1.49
N PRO A 3 19.19 5.45 1.70
CA PRO A 3 19.28 6.02 3.03
C PRO A 3 18.02 5.65 3.82
N SER A 4 18.16 5.53 5.15
CA SER A 4 17.00 5.32 6.02
C SER A 4 16.06 6.52 5.90
N VAL A 5 14.79 6.25 5.66
CA VAL A 5 13.77 7.31 5.60
C VAL A 5 13.56 7.86 7.01
N GLU A 6 13.58 9.19 7.15
CA GLU A 6 13.28 9.84 8.41
C GLU A 6 11.85 9.48 8.85
N THR A 7 11.76 8.85 10.01
CA THR A 7 10.51 8.29 10.53
C THR A 7 10.27 8.82 11.94
N ASP A 8 9.08 9.28 12.22
CA ASP A 8 8.66 9.62 13.57
C ASP A 8 8.64 8.35 14.44
N LYS A 9 9.40 8.38 15.54
CA LYS A 9 9.54 7.21 16.42
C LYS A 9 8.30 6.91 17.26
N ASN A 10 7.39 7.86 17.40
CA ASN A 10 6.17 7.71 18.19
C ASN A 10 5.01 7.19 17.33
N THR A 11 4.84 7.75 16.13
CA THR A 11 3.72 7.45 15.24
C THR A 11 4.08 6.44 14.14
N GLY A 12 5.37 6.28 13.82
CA GLY A 12 5.80 5.48 12.68
C GLY A 12 5.63 6.19 11.32
N GLU A 13 5.17 7.44 11.32
CA GLU A 13 4.97 8.23 10.11
C GLU A 13 6.30 8.58 9.43
N VAL A 14 6.33 8.50 8.10
CA VAL A 14 7.48 8.89 7.29
C VAL A 14 7.29 10.29 6.70
N LYS A 15 8.32 11.13 6.76
CA LYS A 15 8.29 12.47 6.16
C LYS A 15 8.32 12.41 4.63
N VAL A 16 9.11 11.50 4.07
CA VAL A 16 9.30 11.35 2.62
C VAL A 16 8.78 9.98 2.20
N ALA A 17 7.91 9.95 1.21
CA ALA A 17 7.26 8.71 0.75
C ALA A 17 7.35 8.53 -0.77
N GLN A 18 7.04 7.34 -1.24
CA GLN A 18 6.93 7.04 -2.67
C GLN A 18 5.82 7.87 -3.33
N CYS A 19 6.05 8.29 -4.58
CA CYS A 19 5.11 9.10 -5.34
C CYS A 19 3.69 8.50 -5.36
N GLY A 20 3.55 7.19 -5.60
CA GLY A 20 2.25 6.52 -5.61
C GLY A 20 1.49 6.65 -4.29
N LEU A 21 2.17 6.52 -3.13
CA LEU A 21 1.53 6.72 -1.83
C LEU A 21 1.09 8.17 -1.63
N ARG A 22 1.91 9.15 -2.04
CA ARG A 22 1.56 10.57 -1.96
C ARG A 22 0.39 10.95 -2.88
N ARG A 23 0.25 10.29 -4.02
CA ARG A 23 -0.89 10.49 -4.92
C ARG A 23 -2.20 9.99 -4.27
N ILE A 24 -2.18 8.80 -3.70
CA ILE A 24 -3.35 8.27 -2.97
C ILE A 24 -3.68 9.14 -1.75
N GLU A 25 -2.68 9.52 -0.94
CA GLU A 25 -2.89 10.45 0.16
C GLU A 25 -3.57 11.74 -0.31
N SER A 26 -3.07 12.36 -1.40
CA SER A 26 -3.65 13.59 -1.94
C SER A 26 -5.08 13.39 -2.46
N ALA A 27 -5.41 12.22 -2.98
CA ALA A 27 -6.78 11.89 -3.38
C ALA A 27 -7.71 11.78 -2.15
N LEU A 28 -7.25 11.12 -1.09
CA LEU A 28 -8.01 10.95 0.14
C LEU A 28 -8.22 12.27 0.90
N LEU A 29 -7.24 13.19 0.86
CA LEU A 29 -7.33 14.51 1.50
C LEU A 29 -8.43 15.43 0.91
N LYS A 30 -9.13 15.00 -0.13
CA LYS A 30 -10.34 15.71 -0.60
C LYS A 30 -11.50 15.61 0.40
N GLU A 31 -11.57 14.54 1.20
CA GLU A 31 -12.66 14.27 2.15
C GLU A 31 -12.17 13.94 3.56
N TYR A 32 -11.07 13.18 3.68
CA TYR A 32 -10.47 12.85 4.97
C TYR A 32 -9.62 14.01 5.53
N GLN A 33 -9.57 14.14 6.84
CA GLN A 33 -8.67 15.10 7.48
C GLN A 33 -7.22 14.61 7.44
N ARG A 34 -6.27 15.54 7.52
CA ARG A 34 -4.84 15.19 7.50
C ARG A 34 -4.44 14.20 8.60
N ASP A 35 -5.04 14.34 9.78
CA ASP A 35 -4.76 13.51 10.95
C ASP A 35 -5.36 12.08 10.84
N ASP A 36 -6.27 11.86 9.88
CA ASP A 36 -6.85 10.55 9.60
C ASP A 36 -5.97 9.68 8.68
N ILE A 37 -4.96 10.29 8.05
CA ILE A 37 -4.12 9.62 7.04
C ILE A 37 -2.66 9.61 7.49
N VAL A 38 -2.09 8.40 7.62
CA VAL A 38 -0.68 8.22 7.98
C VAL A 38 0.04 7.39 6.92
N ILE A 39 1.14 7.90 6.38
CA ILE A 39 2.05 7.08 5.58
C ILE A 39 3.10 6.50 6.53
N ALA A 40 2.99 5.22 6.81
CA ALA A 40 3.76 4.53 7.82
C ALA A 40 5.02 3.84 7.27
N HIS A 41 6.08 3.79 8.07
CA HIS A 41 7.22 2.94 7.78
C HIS A 41 6.86 1.46 8.00
N PRO A 42 7.16 0.54 7.05
CA PRO A 42 6.75 -0.87 7.14
C PRO A 42 7.27 -1.62 8.38
N GLU A 43 8.32 -1.14 9.01
CA GLU A 43 8.88 -1.74 10.24
C GLU A 43 8.29 -1.13 11.53
N MET A 44 7.39 -0.15 11.41
CA MET A 44 6.78 0.55 12.56
C MET A 44 5.24 0.51 12.54
N LEU A 45 4.65 -0.44 11.84
CA LEU A 45 3.20 -0.57 11.67
C LEU A 45 2.43 -0.64 12.99
N GLU A 46 3.00 -1.25 14.02
CA GLU A 46 2.40 -1.34 15.36
C GLU A 46 2.19 0.01 16.04
N LYS A 47 2.89 1.06 15.58
CA LYS A 47 2.74 2.42 16.08
C LYS A 47 1.72 3.25 15.30
N SER A 48 1.57 2.93 14.01
CA SER A 48 0.67 3.65 13.11
C SER A 48 -0.73 3.05 13.07
N ILE A 49 -0.85 1.74 13.30
CA ILE A 49 -2.12 1.01 13.22
C ILE A 49 -2.72 0.86 14.62
N GLY A 50 -3.95 1.31 14.79
CA GLY A 50 -4.67 1.31 16.07
C GLY A 50 -6.15 0.93 15.93
N PRO A 51 -6.92 1.07 17.03
CA PRO A 51 -8.33 0.68 17.05
C PRO A 51 -9.22 1.52 16.11
N ASN A 52 -8.77 2.71 15.71
CA ASN A 52 -9.50 3.59 14.79
C ASN A 52 -9.08 3.38 13.32
N THR A 53 -8.14 2.48 13.05
CA THR A 53 -7.73 2.19 11.69
C THR A 53 -8.81 1.38 10.97
N THR A 54 -9.34 1.92 9.88
CA THR A 54 -10.37 1.28 9.04
C THR A 54 -9.79 0.59 7.82
N VAL A 55 -8.78 1.21 7.19
CA VAL A 55 -8.15 0.70 5.96
C VAL A 55 -6.63 0.82 6.05
N VAL A 56 -5.94 -0.21 5.58
CA VAL A 56 -4.47 -0.22 5.39
C VAL A 56 -4.16 -0.42 3.90
N GLY A 57 -3.61 0.62 3.27
CA GLY A 57 -3.15 0.60 1.88
C GLY A 57 -1.67 0.23 1.76
N ILE A 58 -1.34 -0.69 0.87
CA ILE A 58 0.03 -1.14 0.63
C ILE A 58 0.41 -0.91 -0.83
N ASN A 59 1.48 -0.16 -1.06
CA ASN A 59 2.04 0.02 -2.40
C ASN A 59 3.16 -1.00 -2.64
N VAL A 60 3.08 -1.76 -3.73
CA VAL A 60 4.04 -2.82 -4.05
C VAL A 60 4.64 -2.66 -5.44
N MET A 61 5.90 -3.06 -5.60
CA MET A 61 6.59 -3.06 -6.88
C MET A 61 6.90 -4.48 -7.38
N ASP A 62 7.39 -5.37 -6.52
CA ASP A 62 7.75 -6.77 -6.83
C ASP A 62 7.60 -7.62 -5.57
N PRO A 63 6.35 -7.78 -5.05
CA PRO A 63 6.11 -8.35 -3.73
C PRO A 63 6.46 -9.82 -3.61
N LEU A 64 6.42 -10.58 -4.69
CA LEU A 64 6.75 -12.01 -4.71
C LEU A 64 8.06 -12.32 -5.45
N GLY A 65 8.77 -11.30 -5.92
CA GLY A 65 10.02 -11.48 -6.68
C GLY A 65 9.80 -12.07 -8.07
N MET A 66 8.68 -11.76 -8.71
CA MET A 66 8.30 -12.28 -10.03
C MET A 66 8.65 -11.35 -11.18
N ALA A 67 9.12 -10.14 -10.88
CA ALA A 67 9.55 -9.20 -11.91
C ALA A 67 10.77 -9.74 -12.70
N PRO A 68 10.89 -9.41 -14.01
CA PRO A 68 11.94 -9.94 -14.88
C PRO A 68 13.36 -9.73 -14.33
N VAL A 69 13.63 -8.57 -13.75
CA VAL A 69 14.94 -8.27 -13.16
C VAL A 69 15.23 -9.19 -11.98
N THR A 70 14.28 -9.36 -11.08
CA THR A 70 14.43 -10.22 -9.89
C THR A 70 14.62 -11.67 -10.28
N THR A 71 13.83 -12.18 -11.22
CA THR A 71 13.94 -13.58 -11.69
C THR A 71 15.26 -13.86 -12.40
N THR A 72 15.84 -12.84 -13.05
CA THR A 72 17.14 -12.97 -13.73
C THR A 72 18.30 -12.90 -12.75
N MET A 73 18.22 -12.00 -11.77
CA MET A 73 19.33 -11.72 -10.83
C MET A 73 19.34 -12.63 -9.60
N SER A 74 18.22 -13.28 -9.28
CA SER A 74 18.06 -14.14 -8.11
C SER A 74 17.41 -15.48 -8.49
N PRO A 75 18.15 -16.37 -9.18
CA PRO A 75 17.60 -17.64 -9.65
C PRO A 75 17.15 -18.58 -8.51
N GLU A 76 17.63 -18.38 -7.28
CA GLU A 76 17.28 -19.17 -6.10
C GLU A 76 15.91 -18.80 -5.47
N LYS A 77 15.11 -17.98 -6.13
CA LYS A 77 13.72 -17.61 -5.74
C LYS A 77 13.54 -16.93 -4.37
N LEU A 78 14.60 -16.54 -3.69
CA LEU A 78 14.54 -15.82 -2.41
C LEU A 78 14.94 -14.35 -2.61
N SER A 79 14.07 -13.55 -3.24
CA SER A 79 14.37 -12.12 -3.34
C SER A 79 14.24 -11.46 -1.96
N TYR A 80 15.15 -10.56 -1.65
CA TYR A 80 15.12 -9.76 -0.43
C TYR A 80 13.79 -8.99 -0.29
N VAL A 81 13.26 -8.49 -1.40
CA VAL A 81 11.97 -7.76 -1.44
C VAL A 81 10.82 -8.66 -1.03
N ALA A 82 10.75 -9.89 -1.59
CA ALA A 82 9.70 -10.85 -1.22
C ALA A 82 9.77 -11.26 0.26
N MET A 83 10.97 -11.42 0.82
CA MET A 83 11.13 -11.70 2.25
C MET A 83 10.61 -10.53 3.11
N LYS A 84 10.96 -9.29 2.76
CA LYS A 84 10.50 -8.09 3.49
C LYS A 84 8.98 -7.94 3.37
N PHE A 85 8.42 -8.13 2.18
CA PHE A 85 6.97 -8.10 1.96
C PHE A 85 6.25 -9.15 2.81
N LYS A 86 6.72 -10.41 2.79
CA LYS A 86 6.16 -11.48 3.62
C LYS A 86 6.20 -11.16 5.12
N LYS A 87 7.32 -10.61 5.60
CA LYS A 87 7.45 -10.17 7.00
C LYS A 87 6.45 -9.08 7.35
N MET A 88 6.31 -8.07 6.49
CA MET A 88 5.34 -6.99 6.66
C MET A 88 3.91 -7.53 6.70
N CYS A 89 3.54 -8.41 5.76
CA CYS A 89 2.21 -9.02 5.73
C CYS A 89 1.91 -9.83 7.01
N ALA A 90 2.89 -10.53 7.57
CA ALA A 90 2.72 -11.24 8.84
C ALA A 90 2.33 -10.28 9.99
N SER A 91 2.99 -9.12 10.09
CA SER A 91 2.61 -8.07 11.06
C SER A 91 1.23 -7.49 10.77
N VAL A 92 0.92 -7.20 9.50
CA VAL A 92 -0.40 -6.70 9.09
C VAL A 92 -1.51 -7.68 9.46
N ILE A 93 -1.32 -8.98 9.22
CA ILE A 93 -2.30 -10.02 9.58
C ILE A 93 -2.56 -10.07 11.09
N GLN A 94 -1.52 -9.95 11.91
CA GLN A 94 -1.68 -9.91 13.37
C GLN A 94 -2.46 -8.69 13.84
N LEU A 95 -2.12 -7.52 13.30
CA LEU A 95 -2.81 -6.27 13.61
C LEU A 95 -4.26 -6.27 13.09
N LYS A 96 -4.49 -6.83 11.91
CA LYS A 96 -5.83 -7.00 11.33
C LYS A 96 -6.73 -7.89 12.20
N LYS A 97 -6.20 -8.99 12.73
CA LYS A 97 -6.93 -9.84 13.69
C LYS A 97 -7.31 -9.09 14.97
N LYS A 98 -6.48 -8.14 15.39
CA LYS A 98 -6.69 -7.35 16.61
C LYS A 98 -7.66 -6.20 16.40
N TYR A 99 -7.62 -5.52 15.27
CA TYR A 99 -8.33 -4.25 15.05
C TYR A 99 -9.42 -4.31 13.96
N GLY A 100 -9.43 -5.31 13.09
CA GLY A 100 -10.52 -5.56 12.14
C GLY A 100 -10.52 -4.72 10.85
N PHE A 101 -9.45 -3.99 10.55
CA PHE A 101 -9.36 -3.15 9.35
C PHE A 101 -9.30 -3.96 8.04
N LYS A 102 -9.57 -3.29 6.93
CA LYS A 102 -9.43 -3.84 5.58
C LYS A 102 -8.03 -3.57 5.01
N VAL A 103 -7.56 -4.46 4.14
CA VAL A 103 -6.24 -4.35 3.49
C VAL A 103 -6.41 -4.26 1.99
N VAL A 104 -5.95 -3.17 1.39
CA VAL A 104 -5.88 -2.97 -0.06
C VAL A 104 -4.43 -2.90 -0.54
N VAL A 105 -4.14 -3.56 -1.65
CA VAL A 105 -2.82 -3.55 -2.27
C VAL A 105 -2.90 -2.99 -3.67
N GLY A 106 -2.05 -2.04 -3.98
CA GLY A 106 -1.88 -1.43 -5.30
C GLY A 106 -0.41 -1.26 -5.67
N GLY A 107 -0.15 -0.66 -6.82
CA GLY A 107 1.20 -0.43 -7.36
C GLY A 107 1.60 -1.41 -8.45
N ASN A 108 2.75 -1.18 -9.07
CA ASN A 108 3.17 -1.88 -10.29
C ASN A 108 3.29 -3.40 -10.16
N GLY A 109 3.54 -3.91 -8.96
CA GLY A 109 3.66 -5.34 -8.68
C GLY A 109 2.36 -6.00 -8.17
N SER A 110 1.25 -5.28 -8.07
CA SER A 110 0.00 -5.80 -7.50
C SER A 110 -0.57 -7.00 -8.26
N TRP A 111 -0.32 -7.09 -9.57
CA TRP A 111 -0.71 -8.22 -10.41
C TRP A 111 -0.17 -9.58 -9.90
N GLU A 112 0.98 -9.58 -9.22
CA GLU A 112 1.55 -10.79 -8.64
C GLU A 112 0.67 -11.38 -7.53
N LEU A 113 -0.13 -10.53 -6.89
CA LEU A 113 -1.01 -10.88 -5.78
C LEU A 113 -2.47 -11.14 -6.19
N ALA A 114 -2.82 -10.88 -7.46
CA ALA A 114 -4.19 -10.96 -7.99
C ALA A 114 -4.71 -12.40 -8.17
N LYS A 115 -4.49 -13.25 -7.15
CA LYS A 115 -5.03 -14.61 -7.05
C LYS A 115 -5.60 -14.83 -5.66
N PRO A 116 -6.79 -15.44 -5.53
CA PRO A 116 -7.47 -15.61 -4.23
C PRO A 116 -6.61 -16.29 -3.16
N ASP A 117 -5.84 -17.31 -3.52
CA ASP A 117 -4.93 -18.01 -2.63
C ASP A 117 -3.79 -17.11 -2.12
N ARG A 118 -3.23 -16.28 -3.01
CA ARG A 118 -2.19 -15.31 -2.66
C ARG A 118 -2.71 -14.19 -1.78
N MET A 119 -3.88 -13.65 -2.10
CA MET A 119 -4.54 -12.63 -1.29
C MET A 119 -4.80 -13.16 0.12
N LYS A 120 -5.38 -14.35 0.24
CA LYS A 120 -5.69 -14.99 1.53
C LYS A 120 -4.43 -15.21 2.38
N ILE A 121 -3.35 -15.73 1.78
CA ILE A 121 -2.09 -15.99 2.49
C ILE A 121 -1.47 -14.70 3.05
N HIS A 122 -1.64 -13.57 2.36
CA HIS A 122 -1.08 -12.27 2.75
C HIS A 122 -2.08 -11.37 3.51
N GLY A 123 -3.30 -11.84 3.78
CA GLY A 123 -4.33 -11.10 4.52
C GLY A 123 -4.93 -9.91 3.77
N ILE A 124 -4.90 -9.95 2.45
CA ILE A 124 -5.35 -8.90 1.54
C ILE A 124 -6.84 -9.09 1.25
N ASP A 125 -7.62 -8.01 1.33
CA ASP A 125 -9.05 -7.99 0.97
C ASP A 125 -9.26 -7.59 -0.48
N THR A 126 -8.51 -6.58 -0.95
CA THR A 126 -8.65 -6.04 -2.31
C THR A 126 -7.28 -5.86 -2.97
N VAL A 127 -7.17 -6.27 -4.22
CA VAL A 127 -6.02 -5.95 -5.09
C VAL A 127 -6.46 -5.02 -6.20
N VAL A 128 -5.73 -3.92 -6.38
CA VAL A 128 -5.93 -2.94 -7.45
C VAL A 128 -4.82 -3.11 -8.49
N ILE A 129 -5.20 -3.37 -9.73
CA ILE A 129 -4.28 -3.41 -10.88
C ILE A 129 -4.53 -2.17 -11.73
N GLY A 130 -3.49 -1.35 -11.87
CA GLY A 130 -3.55 -0.08 -12.56
C GLY A 130 -3.48 1.12 -11.63
N GLU A 131 -3.87 2.27 -12.11
CA GLU A 131 -3.79 3.54 -11.38
C GLU A 131 -5.11 3.81 -10.65
N ALA A 132 -5.05 4.05 -9.34
CA ALA A 132 -6.22 4.21 -8.49
C ALA A 132 -6.51 5.67 -8.10
N ASP A 133 -5.77 6.63 -8.64
CA ASP A 133 -5.81 8.03 -8.22
C ASP A 133 -7.20 8.66 -8.31
N GLU A 134 -7.93 8.37 -9.39
CA GLU A 134 -9.29 8.90 -9.58
C GLU A 134 -10.33 8.20 -8.70
N LEU A 135 -10.09 6.94 -8.34
CA LEU A 135 -11.04 6.07 -7.66
C LEU A 135 -10.71 5.86 -6.18
N ALA A 136 -9.65 6.48 -5.69
CA ALA A 136 -9.15 6.21 -4.34
C ALA A 136 -10.21 6.48 -3.25
N LEU A 137 -10.96 7.57 -3.35
CA LEU A 137 -12.02 7.90 -2.40
C LEU A 137 -13.12 6.86 -2.40
N ASP A 138 -13.72 6.59 -3.57
CA ASP A 138 -14.80 5.62 -3.70
C ASP A 138 -14.35 4.23 -3.22
N LEU A 139 -13.13 3.81 -3.58
CA LEU A 139 -12.55 2.55 -3.15
C LEU A 139 -12.39 2.47 -1.62
N PHE A 140 -11.95 3.56 -0.98
CA PHE A 140 -11.78 3.57 0.47
C PHE A 140 -13.14 3.54 1.19
N HIS A 141 -14.15 4.25 0.69
CA HIS A 141 -15.52 4.16 1.19
C HIS A 141 -16.10 2.73 1.04
N ASP A 142 -15.90 2.10 -0.12
CA ASP A 142 -16.34 0.72 -0.35
C ASP A 142 -15.62 -0.27 0.59
N LEU A 143 -14.31 -0.07 0.85
CA LEU A 143 -13.55 -0.87 1.80
C LEU A 143 -14.08 -0.73 3.23
N GLU A 144 -14.39 0.49 3.66
CA GLU A 144 -14.97 0.77 4.97
C GLU A 144 -16.37 0.18 5.11
N ALA A 145 -17.18 0.25 4.07
CA ALA A 145 -18.51 -0.36 4.00
C ALA A 145 -18.46 -1.90 3.90
N GLY A 146 -17.35 -2.46 3.45
CA GLY A 146 -17.19 -3.90 3.20
C GLY A 146 -17.70 -4.35 1.83
N ASP A 147 -17.94 -3.43 0.91
CA ASP A 147 -18.51 -3.65 -0.43
C ASP A 147 -17.44 -3.66 -1.53
N ALA A 148 -16.17 -3.41 -1.18
CA ALA A 148 -15.07 -3.39 -2.15
C ALA A 148 -14.86 -4.76 -2.82
N PRO A 149 -14.62 -4.80 -4.14
CA PRO A 149 -14.33 -6.05 -4.86
C PRO A 149 -12.96 -6.62 -4.45
N GLU A 150 -12.81 -7.95 -4.49
CA GLU A 150 -11.49 -8.57 -4.25
C GLU A 150 -10.44 -8.14 -5.29
N LEU A 151 -10.85 -7.95 -6.53
CA LEU A 151 -9.97 -7.54 -7.62
C LEU A 151 -10.58 -6.38 -8.40
N LEU A 152 -9.84 -5.28 -8.50
CA LEU A 152 -10.21 -4.09 -9.25
C LEU A 152 -9.17 -3.79 -10.33
N HIS A 153 -9.62 -3.70 -11.58
CA HIS A 153 -8.81 -3.22 -12.71
C HIS A 153 -9.17 -1.77 -13.01
N THR A 154 -8.17 -0.90 -12.99
CA THR A 154 -8.36 0.52 -13.19
C THR A 154 -7.40 1.09 -14.24
N PHE A 155 -7.76 2.24 -14.76
CA PHE A 155 -6.88 3.10 -15.56
C PHE A 155 -7.33 4.55 -15.39
N VAL A 156 -6.37 5.47 -15.41
CA VAL A 156 -6.70 6.91 -15.36
C VAL A 156 -7.36 7.33 -16.67
N ARG A 157 -8.54 7.91 -16.57
CA ARG A 157 -9.33 8.40 -17.71
C ARG A 157 -9.03 9.84 -18.04
N ASN A 158 -8.75 10.64 -17.02
CA ASN A 158 -8.45 12.05 -17.18
C ASN A 158 -7.36 12.51 -16.21
N ILE A 159 -6.22 12.95 -16.74
CA ILE A 159 -5.07 13.42 -15.95
C ILE A 159 -5.43 14.65 -15.11
N GLU A 160 -6.38 15.47 -15.57
CA GLU A 160 -6.83 16.67 -14.83
C GLU A 160 -7.52 16.34 -13.50
N ASN A 161 -8.05 15.14 -13.36
CA ASN A 161 -8.70 14.68 -12.12
C ASN A 161 -7.69 14.19 -11.06
N ILE A 162 -6.42 14.06 -11.41
CA ILE A 162 -5.38 13.63 -10.48
C ILE A 162 -5.01 14.80 -9.57
N PRO A 163 -5.21 14.68 -8.24
CA PRO A 163 -4.87 15.75 -7.32
C PRO A 163 -3.36 15.97 -7.25
N PRO A 164 -2.91 17.22 -7.08
CA PRO A 164 -1.49 17.50 -6.92
C PRO A 164 -0.95 16.89 -5.62
N ILE A 165 0.29 16.39 -5.68
CA ILE A 165 0.98 15.86 -4.52
C ILE A 165 1.26 17.00 -3.52
N GLN A 166 0.90 16.80 -2.25
CA GLN A 166 1.04 17.82 -1.20
C GLN A 166 2.25 17.59 -0.30
N GLY A 167 2.83 16.40 -0.29
CA GLY A 167 3.95 16.03 0.57
C GLY A 167 5.24 15.71 -0.20
N PRO A 168 6.40 15.69 0.49
CA PRO A 168 7.66 15.36 -0.14
C PRO A 168 7.72 13.91 -0.60
N THR A 169 8.25 13.70 -1.80
CA THR A 169 8.43 12.37 -2.40
C THR A 169 9.90 11.96 -2.40
N VAL A 170 10.14 10.65 -2.36
CA VAL A 170 11.45 10.11 -2.72
C VAL A 170 11.57 10.25 -4.24
N ASN A 171 12.50 11.07 -4.70
CA ASN A 171 12.89 11.06 -6.10
C ASN A 171 13.59 9.72 -6.34
N SER A 172 13.02 8.90 -7.19
CA SER A 172 13.75 7.78 -7.76
C SER A 172 14.90 8.37 -8.58
N LEU A 173 16.11 8.26 -8.06
CA LEU A 173 17.31 8.48 -8.84
C LEU A 173 17.47 7.36 -9.85
#